data_56416504416b7352af87b18dee69c92d
#
_entry.id   56416504416b7352af87b18dee69c92d
#
_cell.length_a   1.000
_cell.length_b   1.000
_cell.length_c   1.000
_cell.angle_alpha   90.00
_cell.angle_beta   90.00
_cell.angle_gamma   90.00
#
_symmetry.space_group_name_H-M   'P 1'
#
loop_
_entity.id
_entity.type
_entity.pdbx_description
1 polymer ?
#
loop_
_entity_poly.entity_id
_entity_poly.type
_entity_poly.pdbx_seq_one_letter_code
_entity_poly.pdbx_strand_id
1 'polypeptide(L)'
;MVRNRIQGAVFLMALLALFAAPMASADDLDDVEAVINQYIDSEGFDLTEQTKLMASDRTYISDGMIYSNNEKSMALQTAGNKVITTANPDVQRIATIEDLKIRLNGNAAVASFYRTINDTNSVENVRAGQNAMITIYQTATLVLFKVNDDWKIVHTHLSPTK
;
A
#
# COMPACT_ATOMS: atom_id res chain seq x y z
N MET A 1 34.25 -20.32 46.94
CA MET A 1 34.30 -19.03 46.21
C MET A 1 34.12 -19.16 44.69
N VAL A 2 33.40 -20.18 44.20
CA VAL A 2 33.23 -20.47 42.77
C VAL A 2 31.76 -20.23 42.29
N ARG A 3 30.81 -20.10 43.21
CA ARG A 3 29.36 -20.07 42.90
C ARG A 3 28.84 -18.75 42.34
N ASN A 4 29.53 -17.63 42.57
CA ASN A 4 29.08 -16.30 42.11
C ASN A 4 29.54 -15.91 40.69
N ARG A 5 30.49 -16.66 40.09
CA ARG A 5 30.95 -16.35 38.73
C ARG A 5 30.04 -16.90 37.64
N ILE A 6 29.29 -17.96 37.93
CA ILE A 6 28.39 -18.59 36.94
C ILE A 6 27.09 -17.79 36.79
N GLN A 7 26.63 -17.14 37.89
CA GLN A 7 25.42 -16.30 37.83
C GLN A 7 25.62 -15.02 37.00
N GLY A 8 26.83 -14.44 37.04
CA GLY A 8 27.15 -13.24 36.23
C GLY A 8 27.22 -13.52 34.73
N ALA A 9 27.70 -14.69 34.33
CA ALA A 9 27.80 -15.07 32.91
C ALA A 9 26.43 -15.36 32.28
N VAL A 10 25.50 -15.99 33.04
CA VAL A 10 24.14 -16.25 32.54
C VAL A 10 23.32 -14.96 32.40
N PHE A 11 23.53 -13.98 33.29
CA PHE A 11 22.88 -12.68 33.20
C PHE A 11 23.39 -11.82 32.02
N LEU A 12 24.68 -11.92 31.69
CA LEU A 12 25.26 -11.21 30.56
C LEU A 12 24.80 -11.80 29.20
N MET A 13 24.64 -13.14 29.11
CA MET A 13 24.09 -13.78 27.90
C MET A 13 22.60 -13.48 27.70
N ALA A 14 21.81 -13.40 28.78
CA ALA A 14 20.39 -13.03 28.69
C ALA A 14 20.19 -11.58 28.26
N LEU A 15 21.11 -10.67 28.61
CA LEU A 15 21.03 -9.27 28.21
C LEU A 15 21.41 -9.05 26.73
N LEU A 16 22.30 -9.87 26.18
CA LEU A 16 22.69 -9.83 24.75
C LEU A 16 21.61 -10.37 23.82
N ALA A 17 20.76 -11.27 24.28
CA ALA A 17 19.64 -11.81 23.49
C ALA A 17 18.46 -10.80 23.32
N LEU A 18 18.38 -9.77 24.16
CA LEU A 18 17.32 -8.76 24.13
C LEU A 18 17.51 -7.67 23.05
N PHE A 19 18.65 -7.62 22.38
CA PHE A 19 18.97 -6.60 21.36
C PHE A 19 19.05 -7.13 19.93
N ALA A 20 18.74 -8.41 19.68
CA ALA A 20 18.56 -8.92 18.34
C ALA A 20 17.17 -8.53 17.82
N ALA A 21 16.93 -7.24 17.62
CA ALA A 21 15.84 -6.84 16.73
C ALA A 21 16.10 -7.49 15.36
N PRO A 22 15.10 -8.16 14.75
CA PRO A 22 15.28 -8.70 13.40
C PRO A 22 15.69 -7.54 12.48
N MET A 23 16.90 -7.63 11.95
CA MET A 23 17.35 -6.67 10.93
C MET A 23 16.60 -7.02 9.65
N ALA A 24 15.92 -6.03 9.05
CA ALA A 24 15.33 -6.18 7.73
C ALA A 24 16.42 -6.65 6.75
N SER A 25 16.13 -7.67 5.97
CA SER A 25 17.05 -8.18 4.95
C SER A 25 16.92 -7.37 3.65
N ALA A 26 17.87 -7.49 2.74
CA ALA A 26 17.76 -6.92 1.40
C ALA A 26 16.54 -7.53 0.67
N ASP A 27 16.28 -8.82 0.87
CA ASP A 27 15.12 -9.52 0.32
C ASP A 27 13.79 -8.89 0.78
N ASP A 28 13.71 -8.38 2.02
CA ASP A 28 12.52 -7.69 2.53
C ASP A 28 12.24 -6.38 1.79
N LEU A 29 13.27 -5.68 1.33
CA LEU A 29 13.10 -4.46 0.54
C LEU A 29 12.50 -4.79 -0.84
N ASP A 30 13.04 -5.81 -1.49
CA ASP A 30 12.57 -6.26 -2.80
C ASP A 30 11.12 -6.78 -2.70
N ASP A 31 10.80 -7.52 -1.64
CA ASP A 31 9.44 -8.02 -1.37
C ASP A 31 8.44 -6.87 -1.17
N VAL A 32 8.80 -5.85 -0.39
CA VAL A 32 7.95 -4.66 -0.17
C VAL A 32 7.76 -3.89 -1.48
N GLU A 33 8.81 -3.71 -2.27
CA GLU A 33 8.73 -3.05 -3.58
C GLU A 33 7.84 -3.83 -4.54
N ALA A 34 7.93 -5.17 -4.55
CA ALA A 34 7.06 -6.03 -5.34
C ALA A 34 5.58 -5.87 -4.96
N VAL A 35 5.25 -5.81 -3.66
CA VAL A 35 3.88 -5.57 -3.19
C VAL A 35 3.38 -4.20 -3.64
N ILE A 36 4.22 -3.16 -3.60
CA ILE A 36 3.85 -1.80 -4.03
C ILE A 36 3.59 -1.78 -5.54
N ASN A 37 4.47 -2.38 -6.33
CA ASN A 37 4.31 -2.46 -7.78
C ASN A 37 3.03 -3.23 -8.13
N GLN A 38 2.78 -4.38 -7.49
CA GLN A 38 1.53 -5.13 -7.69
C GLN A 38 0.29 -4.33 -7.26
N TYR A 39 0.38 -3.52 -6.20
CA TYR A 39 -0.71 -2.63 -5.78
C TYR A 39 -1.05 -1.63 -6.89
N ILE A 40 -0.05 -1.05 -7.54
CA ILE A 40 -0.24 -0.10 -8.64
C ILE A 40 -0.70 -0.80 -9.92
N ASP A 41 -0.12 -1.93 -10.28
CA ASP A 41 -0.49 -2.70 -11.48
C ASP A 41 -1.92 -3.24 -11.40
N SER A 42 -2.42 -3.51 -10.19
CA SER A 42 -3.80 -3.92 -9.92
C SER A 42 -4.77 -2.73 -9.72
N GLU A 43 -4.32 -1.50 -9.92
CA GLU A 43 -5.17 -0.29 -9.85
C GLU A 43 -6.09 -0.24 -11.08
N GLY A 44 -7.25 -0.81 -10.94
CA GLY A 44 -8.25 -0.93 -11.99
C GLY A 44 -9.65 -0.68 -11.46
N PHE A 45 -10.65 -1.11 -12.24
CA PHE A 45 -12.04 -1.06 -11.81
C PHE A 45 -12.47 -2.35 -11.10
N ASP A 46 -11.77 -3.46 -11.33
CA ASP A 46 -11.86 -4.69 -10.52
C ASP A 46 -10.73 -4.69 -9.47
N LEU A 47 -11.13 -4.61 -8.21
CA LEU A 47 -10.22 -4.50 -7.07
C LEU A 47 -9.89 -5.86 -6.42
N THR A 48 -10.24 -6.97 -7.04
CA THR A 48 -10.07 -8.32 -6.49
C THR A 48 -8.61 -8.63 -6.16
N GLU A 49 -7.69 -8.36 -7.09
CA GLU A 49 -6.26 -8.61 -6.89
C GLU A 49 -5.66 -7.63 -5.89
N GLN A 50 -6.04 -6.36 -5.97
CA GLN A 50 -5.57 -5.34 -5.02
C GLN A 50 -5.96 -5.65 -3.58
N THR A 51 -7.17 -6.20 -3.36
CA THR A 51 -7.67 -6.58 -2.04
C THR A 51 -6.78 -7.62 -1.35
N LYS A 52 -6.16 -8.54 -2.10
CA LYS A 52 -5.27 -9.58 -1.56
C LYS A 52 -3.99 -9.03 -0.93
N LEU A 53 -3.57 -7.83 -1.33
CA LEU A 53 -2.36 -7.17 -0.81
C LEU A 53 -2.61 -6.45 0.52
N MET A 54 -3.86 -6.37 0.97
CA MET A 54 -4.28 -5.55 2.10
C MET A 54 -4.63 -6.40 3.32
N ALA A 55 -4.31 -5.89 4.51
CA ALA A 55 -4.81 -6.46 5.76
C ALA A 55 -6.32 -6.19 5.92
N SER A 56 -7.03 -7.08 6.59
CA SER A 56 -8.48 -6.96 6.83
C SER A 56 -8.87 -5.73 7.64
N ASP A 57 -7.98 -5.27 8.51
CA ASP A 57 -8.14 -4.09 9.37
C ASP A 57 -7.45 -2.83 8.80
N ARG A 58 -7.10 -2.84 7.52
CA ARG A 58 -6.46 -1.69 6.86
C ARG A 58 -7.24 -0.40 7.08
N THR A 59 -6.52 0.66 7.46
CA THR A 59 -7.04 2.02 7.43
C THR A 59 -6.75 2.64 6.06
N TYR A 60 -7.77 3.17 5.42
CA TYR A 60 -7.66 3.93 4.18
C TYR A 60 -8.09 5.37 4.40
N ILE A 61 -7.25 6.32 4.02
CA ILE A 61 -7.52 7.76 4.09
C ILE A 61 -7.42 8.34 2.67
N SER A 62 -8.48 8.98 2.23
CA SER A 62 -8.51 9.73 0.97
C SER A 62 -9.51 10.87 1.07
N ASP A 63 -9.17 12.02 0.50
CA ASP A 63 -10.07 13.19 0.40
C ASP A 63 -10.68 13.61 1.75
N GLY A 64 -9.90 13.49 2.83
CA GLY A 64 -10.32 13.84 4.19
C GLY A 64 -11.25 12.81 4.87
N MET A 65 -11.54 11.69 4.22
CA MET A 65 -12.34 10.60 4.80
C MET A 65 -11.42 9.46 5.28
N ILE A 66 -11.83 8.82 6.39
CA ILE A 66 -11.11 7.70 7.00
C ILE A 66 -12.02 6.47 7.00
N TYR A 67 -11.49 5.37 6.49
CA TYR A 67 -12.13 4.06 6.48
C TYR A 67 -11.22 3.06 7.21
N SER A 68 -11.67 2.55 8.35
CA SER A 68 -10.88 1.67 9.24
C SER A 68 -11.20 0.18 9.09
N ASN A 69 -11.90 -0.20 8.03
CA ASN A 69 -12.21 -1.59 7.71
C ASN A 69 -12.03 -1.81 6.22
N ASN A 70 -11.16 -2.75 5.87
CA ASN A 70 -10.82 -2.97 4.47
C ASN A 70 -12.02 -3.42 3.63
N GLU A 71 -12.86 -4.32 4.14
CA GLU A 71 -14.04 -4.82 3.43
C GLU A 71 -14.99 -3.67 3.05
N LYS A 72 -15.33 -2.81 4.00
CA LYS A 72 -16.21 -1.65 3.75
C LYS A 72 -15.57 -0.65 2.80
N SER A 73 -14.28 -0.40 2.96
CA SER A 73 -13.52 0.50 2.09
C SER A 73 -13.52 -0.01 0.65
N MET A 74 -13.25 -1.29 0.45
CA MET A 74 -13.25 -1.91 -0.88
C MET A 74 -14.65 -1.96 -1.49
N ALA A 75 -15.69 -2.23 -0.69
CA ALA A 75 -17.08 -2.19 -1.16
C ALA A 75 -17.49 -0.80 -1.67
N LEU A 76 -17.09 0.27 -0.98
CA LEU A 76 -17.35 1.65 -1.42
C LEU A 76 -16.59 1.99 -2.71
N GLN A 77 -15.31 1.62 -2.81
CA GLN A 77 -14.51 1.83 -4.01
C GLN A 77 -15.09 1.06 -5.20
N THR A 78 -15.48 -0.20 -5.00
CA THR A 78 -16.12 -1.04 -6.03
C THR A 78 -17.45 -0.41 -6.51
N ALA A 79 -18.25 0.11 -5.58
CA ALA A 79 -19.51 0.79 -5.94
C ALA A 79 -19.23 2.07 -6.76
N GLY A 80 -18.22 2.86 -6.39
CA GLY A 80 -17.78 4.03 -7.15
C GLY A 80 -17.28 3.66 -8.55
N ASN A 81 -16.44 2.63 -8.64
CA ASN A 81 -15.92 2.11 -9.91
C ASN A 81 -17.05 1.64 -10.84
N LYS A 82 -18.09 1.00 -10.27
CA LYS A 82 -19.25 0.57 -11.04
C LYS A 82 -20.02 1.76 -11.65
N VAL A 83 -20.12 2.88 -10.95
CA VAL A 83 -20.72 4.10 -11.51
C VAL A 83 -19.91 4.60 -12.69
N ILE A 84 -18.58 4.64 -12.57
CA ILE A 84 -17.68 5.09 -13.65
C ILE A 84 -17.81 4.17 -14.87
N THR A 85 -17.70 2.86 -14.69
CA THR A 85 -17.77 1.90 -15.80
C THR A 85 -19.17 1.80 -16.42
N THR A 86 -20.23 2.14 -15.69
CA THR A 86 -21.59 2.23 -16.23
C THR A 86 -21.75 3.47 -17.11
N ALA A 87 -21.19 4.61 -16.66
CA ALA A 87 -21.25 5.86 -17.44
C ALA A 87 -20.26 5.87 -18.62
N ASN A 88 -19.18 5.11 -18.54
CA ASN A 88 -18.15 5.01 -19.56
C ASN A 88 -17.67 3.54 -19.69
N PRO A 89 -18.38 2.68 -20.44
CA PRO A 89 -18.08 1.24 -20.50
C PRO A 89 -16.69 0.89 -21.06
N ASP A 90 -16.12 1.77 -21.88
CA ASP A 90 -14.83 1.56 -22.54
C ASP A 90 -13.67 2.23 -21.79
N VAL A 91 -13.91 2.70 -20.56
CA VAL A 91 -12.88 3.34 -19.76
C VAL A 91 -11.71 2.39 -19.47
N GLN A 92 -10.49 2.88 -19.72
CA GLN A 92 -9.25 2.21 -19.36
C GLN A 92 -8.57 3.04 -18.27
N ARG A 93 -8.09 2.39 -17.22
CA ARG A 93 -7.31 3.01 -16.17
C ARG A 93 -5.85 2.57 -16.27
N ILE A 94 -4.95 3.53 -16.22
CA ILE A 94 -3.50 3.31 -16.15
C ILE A 94 -3.00 4.10 -14.94
N ALA A 95 -2.41 3.39 -13.99
CA ALA A 95 -1.74 4.00 -12.84
C ALA A 95 -0.22 3.88 -12.99
N THR A 96 0.50 4.92 -12.60
CA THR A 96 1.96 4.95 -12.54
C THR A 96 2.43 5.59 -11.24
N ILE A 97 3.66 5.29 -10.84
CA ILE A 97 4.30 5.89 -9.67
C ILE A 97 5.65 6.50 -10.05
N GLU A 98 6.02 7.54 -9.29
CA GLU A 98 7.31 8.23 -9.39
C GLU A 98 7.85 8.49 -7.98
N ASP A 99 9.17 8.61 -7.86
CA ASP A 99 9.87 8.95 -6.61
C ASP A 99 9.56 8.00 -5.45
N LEU A 100 9.47 6.69 -5.73
CA LEU A 100 9.26 5.68 -4.69
C LEU A 100 10.40 5.69 -3.67
N LYS A 101 10.04 5.86 -2.40
CA LYS A 101 10.94 5.81 -1.25
C LYS A 101 10.40 4.82 -0.24
N ILE A 102 11.19 3.80 0.06
CA ILE A 102 10.84 2.77 1.04
C ILE A 102 11.78 2.90 2.25
N ARG A 103 11.22 2.74 3.44
CA ARG A 103 11.96 2.62 4.69
C ARG A 103 11.49 1.39 5.43
N LEU A 104 12.43 0.54 5.80
CA LEU A 104 12.21 -0.70 6.55
C LEU A 104 12.66 -0.54 8.00
N ASN A 105 11.92 -1.16 8.91
CA ASN A 105 12.31 -1.36 10.30
C ASN A 105 11.74 -2.70 10.80
N GLY A 106 12.55 -3.76 10.76
CA GLY A 106 12.11 -5.12 11.06
C GLY A 106 10.92 -5.53 10.18
N ASN A 107 9.82 -5.90 10.80
CA ASN A 107 8.59 -6.34 10.12
C ASN A 107 7.65 -5.19 9.70
N ALA A 108 8.13 -3.96 9.66
CA ALA A 108 7.37 -2.78 9.26
C ALA A 108 8.06 -2.04 8.12
N ALA A 109 7.28 -1.57 7.17
CA ALA A 109 7.74 -0.73 6.06
C ALA A 109 6.85 0.49 5.89
N VAL A 110 7.44 1.60 5.48
CA VAL A 110 6.73 2.80 5.02
C VAL A 110 7.20 3.12 3.62
N ALA A 111 6.27 3.26 2.69
CA ALA A 111 6.53 3.70 1.33
C ALA A 111 5.84 5.03 1.07
N SER A 112 6.52 5.92 0.37
CA SER A 112 5.95 7.20 -0.09
C SER A 112 6.32 7.43 -1.56
N PHE A 113 5.36 7.89 -2.35
CA PHE A 113 5.54 8.09 -3.79
C PHE A 113 4.51 9.08 -4.34
N TYR A 114 4.75 9.59 -5.54
CA TYR A 114 3.74 10.24 -6.35
C TYR A 114 3.02 9.20 -7.20
N ARG A 115 1.69 9.31 -7.27
CA ARG A 115 0.83 8.46 -8.08
C ARG A 115 0.08 9.29 -9.12
N THR A 116 0.11 8.84 -10.37
CA THR A 116 -0.70 9.39 -11.45
C THR A 116 -1.66 8.32 -11.93
N ILE A 117 -2.95 8.67 -11.99
CA ILE A 117 -4.00 7.83 -12.58
C ILE A 117 -4.51 8.52 -13.83
N ASN A 118 -4.53 7.79 -14.92
CA ASN A 118 -5.10 8.22 -16.19
C ASN A 118 -6.29 7.34 -16.54
N ASP A 119 -7.48 7.94 -16.57
CA ASP A 119 -8.71 7.29 -17.03
C ASP A 119 -9.01 7.79 -18.45
N THR A 120 -9.09 6.88 -19.42
CA THR A 120 -9.49 7.23 -20.78
C THR A 120 -11.00 7.50 -20.85
N ASN A 121 -11.39 8.33 -21.79
CA ASN A 121 -12.82 8.59 -22.04
C ASN A 121 -13.29 7.88 -23.31
N SER A 122 -14.57 7.56 -23.39
CA SER A 122 -15.15 6.98 -24.60
C SER A 122 -15.12 7.97 -25.76
N VAL A 123 -15.11 7.44 -26.98
CA VAL A 123 -15.18 8.26 -28.20
C VAL A 123 -16.44 9.13 -28.22
N GLU A 124 -17.55 8.62 -27.67
CA GLU A 124 -18.81 9.35 -27.59
C GLU A 124 -18.71 10.56 -26.67
N ASN A 125 -18.13 10.38 -25.47
CA ASN A 125 -17.89 11.47 -24.52
C ASN A 125 -16.94 12.55 -25.07
N VAL A 126 -15.90 12.11 -25.79
CA VAL A 126 -14.96 13.04 -26.45
C VAL A 126 -15.68 13.83 -27.56
N ARG A 127 -16.53 13.20 -28.37
CA ARG A 127 -17.36 13.88 -29.38
C ARG A 127 -18.36 14.86 -28.75
N ALA A 128 -18.80 14.57 -27.52
CA ALA A 128 -19.63 15.47 -26.73
C ALA A 128 -18.86 16.64 -26.08
N GLY A 129 -17.55 16.76 -26.35
CA GLY A 129 -16.69 17.84 -25.86
C GLY A 129 -15.97 17.58 -24.54
N GLN A 130 -15.99 16.34 -24.04
CA GLN A 130 -15.21 15.97 -22.88
C GLN A 130 -13.74 15.70 -23.24
N ASN A 131 -12.84 15.80 -22.24
CA ASN A 131 -11.43 15.47 -22.44
C ASN A 131 -11.26 13.99 -22.79
N ALA A 132 -10.32 13.66 -23.67
CA ALA A 132 -10.01 12.29 -24.03
C ALA A 132 -9.43 11.47 -22.86
N MET A 133 -8.83 12.15 -21.89
CA MET A 133 -8.25 11.56 -20.72
C MET A 133 -8.49 12.44 -19.48
N ILE A 134 -8.77 11.81 -18.36
CA ILE A 134 -8.85 12.44 -17.04
C ILE A 134 -7.62 11.98 -16.26
N THR A 135 -6.80 12.93 -15.84
CA THR A 135 -5.58 12.64 -15.07
C THR A 135 -5.75 13.10 -13.64
N ILE A 136 -5.45 12.22 -12.70
CA ILE A 136 -5.48 12.48 -11.26
C ILE A 136 -4.06 12.34 -10.72
N TYR A 137 -3.58 13.36 -10.04
CA TYR A 137 -2.27 13.38 -9.39
C TYR A 137 -2.43 13.31 -7.88
N GLN A 138 -1.71 12.38 -7.24
CA GLN A 138 -1.78 12.19 -5.80
C GLN A 138 -0.40 11.91 -5.21
N THR A 139 -0.19 12.34 -3.96
CA THR A 139 0.83 11.76 -3.09
C THR A 139 0.25 10.57 -2.36
N ALA A 140 1.03 9.52 -2.22
CA ALA A 140 0.65 8.31 -1.53
C ALA A 140 1.62 7.99 -0.39
N THR A 141 1.10 7.49 0.71
CA THR A 141 1.86 6.83 1.77
C THR A 141 1.21 5.50 2.08
N LEU A 142 1.99 4.43 1.99
CA LEU A 142 1.60 3.09 2.40
C LEU A 142 2.40 2.69 3.63
N VAL A 143 1.75 2.06 4.61
CA VAL A 143 2.41 1.32 5.68
C VAL A 143 2.12 -0.16 5.47
N LEU A 144 3.16 -0.96 5.53
CA LEU A 144 3.08 -2.41 5.38
C LEU A 144 3.63 -3.08 6.64
N PHE A 145 3.02 -4.19 7.01
CA PHE A 145 3.53 -5.10 8.03
C PHE A 145 3.73 -6.48 7.44
N LYS A 146 4.79 -7.18 7.90
CA LYS A 146 5.03 -8.58 7.57
C LYS A 146 4.19 -9.45 8.50
N VAL A 147 3.22 -10.18 7.92
CA VAL A 147 2.26 -11.02 8.62
C VAL A 147 2.36 -12.44 8.06
N ASN A 148 2.79 -13.41 8.86
CA ASN A 148 3.02 -14.80 8.42
C ASN A 148 3.92 -14.89 7.18
N ASP A 149 5.04 -14.14 7.22
CA ASP A 149 6.03 -14.00 6.13
C ASP A 149 5.53 -13.25 4.87
N ASP A 150 4.28 -12.81 4.80
CA ASP A 150 3.74 -11.99 3.72
C ASP A 150 3.70 -10.50 4.11
N TRP A 151 4.13 -9.61 3.23
CA TRP A 151 3.93 -8.17 3.40
C TRP A 151 2.50 -7.77 3.03
N LYS A 152 1.78 -7.11 3.97
CA LYS A 152 0.40 -6.63 3.80
C LYS A 152 0.31 -5.14 4.05
N ILE A 153 -0.44 -4.44 3.21
CA ILE A 153 -0.74 -3.01 3.38
C ILE A 153 -1.75 -2.86 4.52
N VAL A 154 -1.33 -2.22 5.61
CA VAL A 154 -2.15 -1.95 6.80
C VAL A 154 -2.67 -0.52 6.85
N HIS A 155 -2.05 0.39 6.10
CA HIS A 155 -2.48 1.78 6.00
C HIS A 155 -2.21 2.32 4.60
N THR A 156 -3.17 3.07 4.08
CA THR A 156 -3.04 3.81 2.83
C THR A 156 -3.53 5.24 3.05
N HIS A 157 -2.72 6.21 2.72
CA HIS A 157 -3.10 7.62 2.69
C HIS A 157 -2.84 8.20 1.31
N LEU A 158 -3.88 8.76 0.71
CA LEU A 158 -3.84 9.44 -0.58
C LEU A 158 -4.25 10.90 -0.40
N SER A 159 -3.48 11.80 -0.99
CA SER A 159 -3.79 13.23 -1.02
C SER A 159 -3.62 13.78 -2.43
N PRO A 160 -4.55 14.61 -2.93
CA PRO A 160 -4.35 15.29 -4.19
C PRO A 160 -3.04 16.11 -4.17
N THR A 161 -2.29 16.09 -5.26
CA THR A 161 -1.21 17.05 -5.48
C THR A 161 -1.79 18.30 -6.12
N LYS A 162 -1.27 19.45 -5.71
CA LYS A 162 -1.66 20.75 -6.29
C LYS A 162 -0.92 20.98 -7.60
#